data_46da5e0e70d69d54308f159def6346a9
#
_entry.id   46da5e0e70d69d54308f159def6346a9
#
_cell.length_a   1.000
_cell.length_b   1.000
_cell.length_c   1.000
_cell.angle_alpha   90.00
_cell.angle_beta   90.00
_cell.angle_gamma   90.00
#
_symmetry.space_group_name_H-M   'P 1'
#
loop_
_entity.id
_entity.type
_entity.pdbx_description
1 polymer ?
#
loop_
_entity_poly.entity_id
_entity_poly.type
_entity_poly.pdbx_seq_one_letter_code
_entity_poly.pdbx_strand_id
1 'polypeptide(L)'
;PMCASITILTKLQNDIRHCEGVATRLLLGATDAGDLRVNKFNAYVIPSANYVVKGTKYTAQVILAAIDSTQTPEYYVNGQKLNSKGVYEVVANTVGVQKITGKIGYMDQQGVMQYLPFEREYTVGEPTATISNTDLNIMYRGYDNPFSISVPGVSAHLLQVKCAQASIQHDDNMWIIRPSADSPDNLEIEVYATIEGTPTLMGSQLYRVKNLPRPDAYFEINGVPTEDTRVPRAQLINPKNRIVASYGADGLVQAKFEITGFQVKLPTGASISVKGDHFDNKALDAIKKLKQGNTVNLMYIKAKGPDGKEIQLRGLPIELN
;
A
#
# COMPACT_ATOMS: atom_id res chain seq x y z
N PRO A 1 43.05 94.74 -2.80
CA PRO A 1 43.28 93.43 -3.50
C PRO A 1 43.11 92.27 -2.59
N MET A 2 43.56 92.30 -1.31
CA MET A 2 43.60 91.20 -0.39
C MET A 2 42.17 90.61 -0.08
N CYS A 3 41.19 91.51 0.18
CA CYS A 3 39.83 91.08 0.46
C CYS A 3 39.15 90.30 -0.70
N ALA A 4 39.40 90.71 -1.97
CA ALA A 4 38.87 90.11 -3.15
C ALA A 4 39.46 88.69 -3.35
N SER A 5 40.78 88.53 -3.03
CA SER A 5 41.41 87.17 -3.10
C SER A 5 40.89 86.26 -2.04
N ILE A 6 40.62 86.71 -0.81
CA ILE A 6 40.01 85.91 0.24
C ILE A 6 38.62 85.50 -0.12
N THR A 7 37.77 86.40 -0.71
CA THR A 7 36.41 86.11 -1.13
C THR A 7 36.40 85.05 -2.23
N ILE A 8 37.34 85.15 -3.19
CA ILE A 8 37.44 84.16 -4.28
C ILE A 8 37.86 82.75 -3.71
N LEU A 9 38.85 82.76 -2.82
CA LEU A 9 39.28 81.48 -2.19
C LEU A 9 38.21 80.84 -1.32
N THR A 10 37.44 81.68 -0.58
CA THR A 10 36.30 81.18 0.23
C THR A 10 35.19 80.61 -0.65
N LYS A 11 34.91 81.28 -1.79
CA LYS A 11 33.98 80.80 -2.74
C LYS A 11 34.41 79.46 -3.34
N LEU A 12 35.64 79.33 -3.79
CA LEU A 12 36.21 78.07 -4.30
C LEU A 12 36.13 76.95 -3.26
N GLN A 13 36.40 77.24 -2.03
CA GLN A 13 36.34 76.29 -0.91
C GLN A 13 34.86 75.82 -0.72
N ASN A 14 33.90 76.72 -0.78
CA ASN A 14 32.47 76.36 -0.69
C ASN A 14 31.99 75.56 -1.92
N ASP A 15 32.45 75.89 -3.11
CA ASP A 15 32.12 75.15 -4.34
C ASP A 15 32.69 73.70 -4.26
N ILE A 16 33.91 73.53 -3.79
CA ILE A 16 34.52 72.22 -3.56
C ILE A 16 33.69 71.43 -2.55
N ARG A 17 33.33 72.02 -1.39
CA ARG A 17 32.50 71.34 -0.38
C ARG A 17 31.10 70.98 -0.92
N HIS A 18 30.55 71.86 -1.77
CA HIS A 18 29.28 71.55 -2.42
C HIS A 18 29.39 70.35 -3.38
N CYS A 19 30.46 70.34 -4.21
CA CYS A 19 30.76 69.19 -5.09
C CYS A 19 31.00 67.89 -4.30
N GLU A 20 31.76 67.93 -3.18
CA GLU A 20 31.93 66.78 -2.29
C GLU A 20 30.59 66.29 -1.72
N GLY A 21 29.70 67.20 -1.29
CA GLY A 21 28.40 66.86 -0.75
C GLY A 21 27.46 66.26 -1.81
N VAL A 22 27.53 66.72 -3.09
CA VAL A 22 26.79 66.17 -4.19
C VAL A 22 27.35 64.77 -4.56
N ALA A 23 28.66 64.64 -4.70
CA ALA A 23 29.33 63.38 -4.98
C ALA A 23 29.05 62.33 -3.88
N THR A 24 29.12 62.72 -2.63
CA THR A 24 28.80 61.83 -1.50
C THR A 24 27.36 61.35 -1.51
N ARG A 25 26.41 62.24 -1.79
CA ARG A 25 24.99 61.89 -1.96
C ARG A 25 24.74 60.96 -3.15
N LEU A 26 25.41 61.18 -4.27
CA LEU A 26 25.32 60.26 -5.43
C LEU A 26 25.93 58.91 -5.14
N LEU A 27 27.06 58.83 -4.44
CA LEU A 27 27.70 57.56 -4.04
C LEU A 27 26.87 56.83 -2.99
N LEU A 28 26.32 57.52 -1.98
CA LEU A 28 25.41 56.91 -1.01
C LEU A 28 24.13 56.39 -1.69
N GLY A 29 23.54 57.16 -2.56
CA GLY A 29 22.36 56.72 -3.37
C GLY A 29 22.68 55.56 -4.32
N ALA A 30 23.92 55.45 -4.79
CA ALA A 30 24.38 54.30 -5.56
C ALA A 30 24.69 53.07 -4.70
N THR A 31 25.06 53.24 -3.43
CA THR A 31 25.29 52.16 -2.46
C THR A 31 23.99 51.59 -1.91
N ASP A 32 22.98 52.43 -1.67
CA ASP A 32 21.61 51.99 -1.35
C ASP A 32 20.93 51.33 -2.55
N ALA A 33 21.32 51.67 -3.80
CA ALA A 33 20.87 51.01 -5.01
C ALA A 33 21.54 49.64 -5.23
N GLY A 34 22.56 49.29 -4.47
CA GLY A 34 23.21 47.99 -4.45
C GLY A 34 22.52 46.97 -3.55
N ASP A 35 21.56 47.38 -2.74
CA ASP A 35 20.67 46.47 -2.05
C ASP A 35 19.81 45.76 -3.08
N LEU A 36 19.86 44.44 -3.10
CA LEU A 36 19.27 43.51 -4.04
C LEU A 36 17.90 44.04 -4.58
N ARG A 37 17.92 44.74 -5.70
CA ARG A 37 16.69 45.06 -6.42
C ARG A 37 16.16 43.76 -6.99
N VAL A 38 15.27 43.13 -6.26
CA VAL A 38 14.46 42.05 -6.79
C VAL A 38 13.58 42.63 -7.89
N ASN A 39 14.06 42.53 -9.12
CA ASN A 39 13.40 43.12 -10.31
C ASN A 39 12.27 42.24 -10.82
N LYS A 40 12.01 41.05 -10.23
CA LYS A 40 10.91 40.18 -10.59
C LYS A 40 10.32 39.52 -9.34
N PHE A 41 9.08 39.87 -9.06
CA PHE A 41 8.25 39.13 -8.11
C PHE A 41 7.55 38.01 -8.87
N ASN A 42 7.60 36.79 -8.34
CA ASN A 42 6.85 35.66 -8.86
C ASN A 42 5.93 35.10 -7.77
N ALA A 43 4.71 34.81 -8.15
CA ALA A 43 3.75 34.13 -7.32
C ALA A 43 3.92 32.61 -7.53
N TYR A 44 4.11 31.87 -6.45
CA TYR A 44 4.16 30.41 -6.49
C TYR A 44 3.06 29.84 -5.63
N VAL A 45 2.47 28.75 -6.11
CA VAL A 45 1.52 27.94 -5.36
C VAL A 45 2.16 26.59 -5.13
N ILE A 46 2.42 26.26 -3.88
CA ILE A 46 3.01 25.00 -3.44
C ILE A 46 1.86 24.14 -2.91
N PRO A 47 1.37 23.16 -3.66
CA PRO A 47 0.32 22.28 -3.19
C PRO A 47 0.90 21.19 -2.28
N SER A 48 0.12 20.68 -1.33
CA SER A 48 0.43 19.49 -0.55
C SER A 48 0.42 18.24 -1.42
N ALA A 49 -0.45 18.21 -2.44
CA ALA A 49 -0.54 17.14 -3.44
C ALA A 49 -1.11 17.69 -4.75
N ASN A 50 -0.72 17.11 -5.89
CA ASN A 50 -1.30 17.45 -7.20
C ASN A 50 -2.56 16.62 -7.51
N TYR A 51 -2.80 15.56 -6.75
CA TYR A 51 -3.95 14.67 -6.82
C TYR A 51 -4.55 14.49 -5.43
N VAL A 52 -5.84 14.64 -5.31
CA VAL A 52 -6.61 14.39 -4.08
C VAL A 52 -7.87 13.59 -4.40
N VAL A 53 -8.36 12.85 -3.40
CA VAL A 53 -9.60 12.08 -3.53
C VAL A 53 -10.79 12.97 -3.17
N LYS A 54 -11.89 12.82 -3.89
CA LYS A 54 -13.16 13.52 -3.59
C LYS A 54 -13.55 13.33 -2.12
N GLY A 55 -13.96 14.42 -1.49
CA GLY A 55 -14.28 14.46 -0.06
C GLY A 55 -13.08 14.74 0.84
N THR A 56 -11.85 14.79 0.31
CA THR A 56 -10.66 15.14 1.08
C THR A 56 -10.35 16.62 0.99
N LYS A 57 -9.57 17.11 1.94
CA LYS A 57 -9.13 18.50 1.98
C LYS A 57 -7.92 18.70 1.08
N TYR A 58 -8.02 19.62 0.14
CA TYR A 58 -6.88 20.11 -0.64
C TYR A 58 -6.27 21.31 0.07
N THR A 59 -4.94 21.30 0.25
CA THR A 59 -4.20 22.40 0.88
C THR A 59 -3.11 22.88 -0.07
N ALA A 60 -2.99 24.18 -0.23
CA ALA A 60 -1.91 24.79 -0.98
C ALA A 60 -1.42 26.06 -0.27
N GLN A 61 -0.11 26.25 -0.29
CA GLN A 61 0.50 27.48 0.21
C GLN A 61 0.84 28.40 -0.95
N VAL A 62 0.31 29.62 -0.90
CA VAL A 62 0.61 30.67 -1.85
C VAL A 62 1.75 31.53 -1.29
N ILE A 63 2.83 31.64 -2.04
CA ILE A 63 4.02 32.41 -1.61
C ILE A 63 4.42 33.40 -2.68
N LEU A 64 4.90 34.56 -2.23
CA LEU A 64 5.58 35.54 -3.06
C LEU A 64 7.10 35.27 -2.96
N ALA A 65 7.75 34.97 -4.08
CA ALA A 65 9.20 34.87 -4.10
C ALA A 65 9.83 36.26 -4.08
N ALA A 66 10.64 36.50 -3.06
CA ALA A 66 11.24 37.77 -2.67
C ALA A 66 10.28 38.73 -1.93
N ILE A 67 10.29 38.61 -0.63
CA ILE A 67 9.57 39.47 0.31
C ILE A 67 10.57 40.37 1.01
N ASP A 68 10.28 41.66 1.04
CA ASP A 68 10.84 42.55 2.07
C ASP A 68 10.19 42.15 3.40
N SER A 69 11.00 41.75 4.38
CA SER A 69 10.54 41.27 5.69
C SER A 69 9.69 42.29 6.47
N THR A 70 9.66 43.51 6.02
CA THR A 70 8.88 44.62 6.64
C THR A 70 7.44 44.72 6.11
N GLN A 71 7.10 44.00 5.02
CA GLN A 71 5.79 44.05 4.38
C GLN A 71 5.06 42.72 4.45
N THR A 72 3.78 42.75 4.75
CA THR A 72 2.90 41.56 4.74
C THR A 72 2.09 41.54 3.45
N PRO A 73 2.31 40.57 2.53
CA PRO A 73 1.52 40.45 1.32
C PRO A 73 0.06 40.10 1.60
N GLU A 74 -0.82 40.50 0.70
CA GLU A 74 -2.22 40.09 0.72
C GLU A 74 -2.46 38.98 -0.29
N TYR A 75 -3.04 37.87 0.16
CA TYR A 75 -3.31 36.70 -0.68
C TYR A 75 -4.79 36.59 -0.99
N TYR A 76 -5.13 36.46 -2.25
CA TYR A 76 -6.51 36.26 -2.74
C TYR A 76 -6.58 35.02 -3.60
N VAL A 77 -7.52 34.12 -3.29
CA VAL A 77 -7.80 32.90 -4.06
C VAL A 77 -9.28 32.84 -4.35
N ASN A 78 -9.65 32.64 -5.61
CA ASN A 78 -11.04 32.58 -6.08
C ASN A 78 -11.90 33.74 -5.54
N GLY A 79 -11.30 34.92 -5.40
CA GLY A 79 -11.96 36.14 -4.91
C GLY A 79 -12.02 36.28 -3.38
N GLN A 80 -11.58 35.32 -2.62
CA GLN A 80 -11.55 35.36 -1.15
C GLN A 80 -10.14 35.73 -0.65
N LYS A 81 -10.07 36.58 0.38
CA LYS A 81 -8.82 36.94 1.04
C LYS A 81 -8.42 35.82 2.00
N LEU A 82 -7.20 35.35 1.87
CA LEU A 82 -6.63 34.33 2.77
C LEU A 82 -6.02 34.97 4.04
N ASN A 83 -5.55 34.11 4.93
CA ASN A 83 -4.77 34.49 6.10
C ASN A 83 -3.38 35.05 5.71
N SER A 84 -2.69 35.68 6.64
CA SER A 84 -1.36 36.26 6.43
C SER A 84 -0.27 35.23 6.07
N LYS A 85 -0.53 33.92 6.24
CA LYS A 85 0.38 32.83 5.89
C LYS A 85 0.17 32.34 4.46
N GLY A 86 -0.86 32.83 3.73
CA GLY A 86 -1.16 32.42 2.36
C GLY A 86 -1.62 30.96 2.23
N VAL A 87 -2.22 30.37 3.25
CA VAL A 87 -2.69 28.99 3.24
C VAL A 87 -4.12 28.96 2.68
N TYR A 88 -4.29 28.25 1.57
CA TYR A 88 -5.58 27.95 0.96
C TYR A 88 -5.98 26.51 1.29
N GLU A 89 -7.22 26.34 1.74
CA GLU A 89 -7.79 25.05 2.07
C GLU A 89 -9.20 24.94 1.49
N VAL A 90 -9.49 23.84 0.83
CA VAL A 90 -10.82 23.56 0.27
C VAL A 90 -11.11 22.07 0.28
N VAL A 91 -12.35 21.69 0.57
CA VAL A 91 -12.79 20.29 0.42
C VAL A 91 -13.04 20.02 -1.06
N ALA A 92 -12.39 19.00 -1.60
CA ALA A 92 -12.44 18.61 -3.01
C ALA A 92 -13.74 17.83 -3.30
N ASN A 93 -14.82 18.49 -3.64
CA ASN A 93 -16.13 17.86 -3.84
C ASN A 93 -16.44 17.49 -5.29
N THR A 94 -15.74 18.06 -6.27
CA THR A 94 -16.00 17.86 -7.69
C THR A 94 -14.84 17.12 -8.34
N VAL A 95 -15.14 15.98 -8.96
CA VAL A 95 -14.16 15.15 -9.67
C VAL A 95 -13.69 15.82 -10.96
N GLY A 96 -12.44 15.53 -11.34
CA GLY A 96 -11.80 16.07 -12.51
C GLY A 96 -10.74 17.11 -12.19
N VAL A 97 -10.26 17.80 -13.23
CA VAL A 97 -9.25 18.86 -13.07
C VAL A 97 -9.91 20.09 -12.48
N GLN A 98 -9.42 20.54 -11.34
CA GLN A 98 -9.84 21.75 -10.66
C GLN A 98 -8.78 22.84 -10.85
N LYS A 99 -9.24 24.07 -11.03
CA LYS A 99 -8.39 25.23 -11.29
C LYS A 99 -8.50 26.22 -10.14
N ILE A 100 -7.36 26.63 -9.61
CA ILE A 100 -7.25 27.69 -8.63
C ILE A 100 -6.68 28.91 -9.31
N THR A 101 -7.38 30.02 -9.22
CA THR A 101 -6.91 31.30 -9.69
C THR A 101 -6.85 32.28 -8.54
N GLY A 102 -5.88 33.17 -8.56
CA GLY A 102 -5.73 34.14 -7.50
C GLY A 102 -4.77 35.25 -7.84
N LYS A 103 -4.56 36.13 -6.87
CA LYS A 103 -3.58 37.22 -6.98
C LYS A 103 -2.94 37.47 -5.62
N ILE A 104 -1.68 37.88 -5.65
CA ILE A 104 -0.92 38.34 -4.47
C ILE A 104 -0.79 39.87 -4.59
N GLY A 105 -1.30 40.60 -3.59
CA GLY A 105 -1.09 42.03 -3.44
C GLY A 105 0.17 42.31 -2.65
N TYR A 106 1.03 43.19 -3.15
CA TYR A 106 2.21 43.67 -2.47
C TYR A 106 2.37 45.18 -2.72
N MET A 107 3.00 45.88 -1.80
CA MET A 107 3.35 47.28 -1.99
C MET A 107 4.67 47.42 -2.75
N ASP A 108 4.69 48.24 -3.80
CA ASP A 108 5.94 48.59 -4.47
C ASP A 108 6.75 49.64 -3.68
N GLN A 109 7.95 49.95 -4.16
CA GLN A 109 8.84 50.93 -3.52
C GLN A 109 8.25 52.34 -3.48
N GLN A 110 7.21 52.62 -4.26
CA GLN A 110 6.53 53.92 -4.35
C GLN A 110 5.28 53.97 -3.45
N GLY A 111 4.99 52.86 -2.71
CA GLY A 111 3.83 52.77 -1.84
C GLY A 111 2.52 52.46 -2.59
N VAL A 112 2.61 52.02 -3.85
CA VAL A 112 1.45 51.62 -4.66
C VAL A 112 1.22 50.14 -4.57
N MET A 113 -0.04 49.71 -4.34
CA MET A 113 -0.43 48.33 -4.29
C MET A 113 -0.41 47.70 -5.68
N GLN A 114 0.45 46.70 -5.86
CA GLN A 114 0.56 45.93 -7.09
C GLN A 114 -0.05 44.52 -6.90
N TYR A 115 -0.62 43.96 -7.97
CA TYR A 115 -1.23 42.61 -7.91
C TYR A 115 -0.58 41.69 -8.93
N LEU A 116 -0.08 40.54 -8.46
CA LEU A 116 0.52 39.50 -9.27
C LEU A 116 -0.44 38.31 -9.38
N PRO A 117 -0.99 38.02 -10.57
CA PRO A 117 -1.90 36.92 -10.74
C PRO A 117 -1.15 35.58 -10.73
N PHE A 118 -1.83 34.51 -10.29
CA PHE A 118 -1.37 33.16 -10.40
C PHE A 118 -2.51 32.20 -10.75
N GLU A 119 -2.12 31.03 -11.26
CA GLU A 119 -3.02 29.98 -11.63
C GLU A 119 -2.37 28.64 -11.30
N ARG A 120 -3.15 27.67 -10.78
CA ARG A 120 -2.71 26.32 -10.50
C ARG A 120 -3.84 25.33 -10.73
N GLU A 121 -3.48 24.16 -11.28
CA GLU A 121 -4.41 23.06 -11.46
C GLU A 121 -4.05 21.91 -10.50
N TYR A 122 -5.07 21.20 -10.04
CA TYR A 122 -4.96 19.95 -9.31
C TYR A 122 -6.07 19.01 -9.74
N THR A 123 -5.87 17.70 -9.60
CA THR A 123 -6.83 16.68 -10.01
C THR A 123 -7.54 16.10 -8.82
N VAL A 124 -8.86 16.02 -8.90
CA VAL A 124 -9.71 15.32 -7.93
C VAL A 124 -10.18 14.01 -8.55
N GLY A 125 -9.80 12.89 -7.95
CA GLY A 125 -10.24 11.55 -8.35
C GLY A 125 -11.44 11.07 -7.55
N GLU A 126 -12.22 10.14 -8.12
CA GLU A 126 -13.22 9.41 -7.36
C GLU A 126 -12.54 8.56 -6.28
N PRO A 127 -13.18 8.38 -5.11
CA PRO A 127 -12.72 7.41 -4.14
C PRO A 127 -12.88 6.01 -4.74
N THR A 128 -11.76 5.37 -5.07
CA THR A 128 -11.74 4.01 -5.61
C THR A 128 -10.72 3.20 -4.85
N ALA A 129 -11.13 2.02 -4.38
CA ALA A 129 -10.22 1.01 -3.87
C ALA A 129 -10.00 -0.05 -4.94
N THR A 130 -8.76 -0.38 -5.23
CA THR A 130 -8.43 -1.57 -6.00
C THR A 130 -8.26 -2.72 -5.04
N ILE A 131 -9.19 -3.68 -5.11
CA ILE A 131 -9.16 -4.92 -4.35
C ILE A 131 -8.86 -6.02 -5.35
N SER A 132 -7.71 -6.66 -5.23
CA SER A 132 -7.32 -7.75 -6.12
C SER A 132 -7.10 -9.02 -5.29
N ASN A 133 -7.75 -10.08 -5.73
CA ASN A 133 -7.46 -11.44 -5.32
C ASN A 133 -6.67 -12.09 -6.45
N THR A 134 -5.58 -12.75 -6.14
CA THR A 134 -4.76 -13.47 -7.11
C THR A 134 -5.48 -14.68 -7.74
N ASP A 135 -6.62 -15.13 -7.15
CA ASP A 135 -7.34 -16.34 -7.53
C ASP A 135 -8.81 -16.08 -7.90
N LEU A 136 -9.06 -15.46 -9.05
CA LEU A 136 -10.37 -15.44 -9.73
C LEU A 136 -11.58 -14.93 -8.93
N ASN A 137 -11.44 -13.98 -7.99
CA ASN A 137 -12.52 -13.47 -7.12
C ASN A 137 -13.20 -14.56 -6.27
N ILE A 138 -12.44 -15.57 -5.87
CA ILE A 138 -12.86 -16.64 -4.97
C ILE A 138 -12.03 -16.55 -3.69
N MET A 139 -12.68 -16.73 -2.55
CA MET A 139 -12.05 -16.97 -1.25
C MET A 139 -12.34 -18.39 -0.78
N TYR A 140 -11.41 -18.99 -0.08
CA TYR A 140 -11.59 -20.30 0.52
C TYR A 140 -11.82 -20.20 2.02
N ARG A 141 -12.82 -20.92 2.54
CA ARG A 141 -13.14 -21.01 3.97
C ARG A 141 -11.98 -21.59 4.76
N GLY A 142 -11.67 -20.99 5.89
CA GLY A 142 -10.61 -21.46 6.80
C GLY A 142 -9.19 -21.33 6.24
N TYR A 143 -9.03 -20.76 5.05
CA TYR A 143 -7.76 -20.59 4.36
C TYR A 143 -7.32 -19.14 4.37
N ASP A 144 -6.02 -18.90 4.41
CA ASP A 144 -5.41 -17.57 4.34
C ASP A 144 -5.39 -17.10 2.89
N ASN A 145 -6.40 -16.30 2.51
CA ASN A 145 -6.50 -15.76 1.17
C ASN A 145 -5.71 -14.44 1.10
N PRO A 146 -4.64 -14.33 0.28
CA PRO A 146 -3.87 -13.12 0.14
C PRO A 146 -4.55 -12.11 -0.79
N PHE A 147 -4.55 -10.84 -0.38
CA PHE A 147 -5.10 -9.72 -1.14
C PHE A 147 -4.09 -8.58 -1.25
N SER A 148 -3.99 -7.99 -2.42
CA SER A 148 -3.36 -6.71 -2.63
C SER A 148 -4.44 -5.62 -2.66
N ILE A 149 -4.41 -4.70 -1.69
CA ILE A 149 -5.41 -3.64 -1.56
C ILE A 149 -4.68 -2.29 -1.55
N SER A 150 -5.07 -1.41 -2.46
CA SER A 150 -4.51 -0.07 -2.54
C SER A 150 -5.58 0.97 -2.86
N VAL A 151 -5.38 2.17 -2.36
CA VAL A 151 -6.21 3.34 -2.65
C VAL A 151 -5.30 4.44 -3.16
N PRO A 152 -5.51 4.96 -4.38
CA PRO A 152 -4.69 6.03 -4.92
C PRO A 152 -4.64 7.26 -4.00
N GLY A 153 -3.44 7.76 -3.71
CA GLY A 153 -3.26 8.94 -2.87
C GLY A 153 -3.39 8.70 -1.36
N VAL A 154 -3.60 7.45 -0.92
CA VAL A 154 -3.68 7.09 0.50
C VAL A 154 -2.59 6.08 0.86
N SER A 155 -1.86 6.37 1.92
CA SER A 155 -0.83 5.46 2.43
C SER A 155 -1.46 4.21 3.06
N ALA A 156 -0.83 3.05 2.87
CA ALA A 156 -1.36 1.75 3.32
C ALA A 156 -1.69 1.71 4.83
N HIS A 157 -0.93 2.40 5.68
CA HIS A 157 -1.15 2.45 7.12
C HIS A 157 -2.43 3.21 7.55
N LEU A 158 -3.03 4.01 6.64
CA LEU A 158 -4.29 4.70 6.86
C LEU A 158 -5.50 3.90 6.38
N LEU A 159 -5.26 2.73 5.75
CA LEU A 159 -6.31 1.86 5.27
C LEU A 159 -6.83 0.95 6.38
N GLN A 160 -8.13 0.75 6.40
CA GLN A 160 -8.83 -0.23 7.24
C GLN A 160 -9.66 -1.12 6.33
N VAL A 161 -9.44 -2.42 6.43
CA VAL A 161 -10.21 -3.41 5.68
C VAL A 161 -11.20 -4.09 6.62
N LYS A 162 -12.45 -4.23 6.19
CA LYS A 162 -13.49 -4.94 6.92
C LYS A 162 -14.09 -6.03 6.05
N CYS A 163 -14.33 -7.18 6.65
CA CYS A 163 -15.05 -8.29 6.04
C CYS A 163 -15.81 -9.02 7.14
N ALA A 164 -17.11 -9.10 7.02
CA ALA A 164 -17.93 -9.80 8.00
C ALA A 164 -17.57 -11.30 8.03
N GLN A 165 -17.55 -11.91 9.22
CA GLN A 165 -17.27 -13.34 9.41
C GLN A 165 -15.93 -13.82 8.81
N ALA A 166 -14.92 -12.95 8.78
CA ALA A 166 -13.56 -13.27 8.42
C ALA A 166 -12.58 -12.62 9.40
N SER A 167 -11.47 -13.29 9.67
CA SER A 167 -10.32 -12.66 10.32
C SER A 167 -9.44 -11.98 9.28
N ILE A 168 -8.90 -10.82 9.62
CA ILE A 168 -8.09 -10.01 8.73
C ILE A 168 -6.75 -9.73 9.42
N GLN A 169 -5.67 -9.99 8.70
CA GLN A 169 -4.31 -9.65 9.11
C GLN A 169 -3.65 -8.83 8.01
N HIS A 170 -2.84 -7.86 8.40
CA HIS A 170 -2.05 -7.04 7.48
C HIS A 170 -0.58 -7.36 7.69
N ASP A 171 0.08 -7.82 6.65
CA ASP A 171 1.50 -8.17 6.63
C ASP A 171 2.18 -7.39 5.48
N ASP A 172 3.01 -6.42 5.83
CA ASP A 172 3.68 -5.47 4.92
C ASP A 172 2.72 -4.82 3.90
N ASN A 173 2.66 -5.38 2.68
CA ASN A 173 1.83 -4.89 1.59
C ASN A 173 0.66 -5.82 1.24
N MET A 174 0.46 -6.88 2.01
CA MET A 174 -0.56 -7.89 1.74
C MET A 174 -1.57 -7.98 2.89
N TRP A 175 -2.83 -8.08 2.52
CA TRP A 175 -3.92 -8.35 3.46
C TRP A 175 -4.28 -9.82 3.38
N ILE A 176 -4.24 -10.51 4.51
CA ILE A 176 -4.64 -11.91 4.59
C ILE A 176 -6.04 -11.96 5.18
N ILE A 177 -6.99 -12.43 4.39
CA ILE A 177 -8.39 -12.55 4.80
C ILE A 177 -8.74 -14.02 4.89
N ARG A 178 -9.14 -14.47 6.08
CA ARG A 178 -9.54 -15.85 6.35
C ARG A 178 -11.01 -15.90 6.74
N PRO A 179 -11.92 -16.28 5.81
CA PRO A 179 -13.32 -16.53 6.12
C PRO A 179 -13.46 -17.64 7.17
N SER A 180 -14.43 -17.52 8.07
CA SER A 180 -14.73 -18.57 9.02
C SER A 180 -15.25 -19.84 8.33
N ALA A 181 -15.16 -21.00 9.01
CA ALA A 181 -15.64 -22.28 8.45
C ALA A 181 -17.14 -22.28 8.11
N ASP A 182 -17.91 -21.42 8.78
CA ASP A 182 -19.37 -21.29 8.62
C ASP A 182 -19.78 -19.99 7.92
N SER A 183 -18.84 -19.29 7.29
CA SER A 183 -19.11 -18.08 6.52
C SER A 183 -20.08 -18.35 5.36
N PRO A 184 -20.91 -17.39 4.93
CA PRO A 184 -21.81 -17.53 3.79
C PRO A 184 -21.05 -17.71 2.47
N ASP A 185 -21.78 -18.04 1.40
CA ASP A 185 -21.21 -18.24 0.07
C ASP A 185 -20.71 -16.97 -0.61
N ASN A 186 -21.05 -15.82 -0.06
CA ASN A 186 -20.58 -14.52 -0.53
C ASN A 186 -20.18 -13.67 0.69
N LEU A 187 -19.04 -13.01 0.58
CA LEU A 187 -18.56 -12.02 1.57
C LEU A 187 -18.17 -10.75 0.84
N GLU A 188 -18.51 -9.63 1.43
CA GLU A 188 -18.11 -8.31 0.95
C GLU A 188 -16.87 -7.83 1.72
N ILE A 189 -15.86 -7.41 0.97
CA ILE A 189 -14.69 -6.75 1.51
C ILE A 189 -14.92 -5.25 1.33
N GLU A 190 -14.92 -4.51 2.42
CA GLU A 190 -15.01 -3.06 2.46
C GLU A 190 -13.64 -2.45 2.79
N VAL A 191 -13.25 -1.44 2.05
CA VAL A 191 -11.99 -0.71 2.28
C VAL A 191 -12.29 0.72 2.70
N TYR A 192 -11.81 1.09 3.85
CA TYR A 192 -11.92 2.43 4.42
C TYR A 192 -10.54 3.10 4.46
N ALA A 193 -10.51 4.41 4.28
CA ALA A 193 -9.35 5.24 4.55
C ALA A 193 -9.65 6.23 5.66
N THR A 194 -8.71 6.42 6.59
CA THR A 194 -8.84 7.43 7.63
C THR A 194 -8.39 8.78 7.05
N ILE A 195 -9.36 9.66 6.82
CA ILE A 195 -9.15 11.00 6.29
C ILE A 195 -9.53 11.99 7.37
N GLU A 196 -8.61 12.85 7.77
CA GLU A 196 -8.81 13.84 8.86
C GLU A 196 -9.43 13.22 10.14
N GLY A 197 -9.02 11.98 10.46
CA GLY A 197 -9.53 11.26 11.64
C GLY A 197 -10.88 10.56 11.44
N THR A 198 -11.50 10.69 10.24
CA THR A 198 -12.79 10.05 9.95
C THR A 198 -12.61 8.89 8.97
N PRO A 199 -13.11 7.68 9.30
CA PRO A 199 -13.09 6.56 8.37
C PRO A 199 -14.07 6.80 7.22
N THR A 200 -13.57 6.89 6.00
CA THR A 200 -14.37 7.09 4.77
C THR A 200 -14.29 5.83 3.92
N LEU A 201 -15.44 5.33 3.46
CA LEU A 201 -15.49 4.17 2.56
C LEU A 201 -14.91 4.54 1.20
N MET A 202 -13.86 3.81 0.78
CA MET A 202 -13.17 4.00 -0.50
C MET A 202 -13.69 3.05 -1.58
N GLY A 203 -14.23 1.90 -1.19
CA GLY A 203 -14.81 0.94 -2.10
C GLY A 203 -15.15 -0.36 -1.42
N SER A 204 -15.98 -1.18 -2.07
CA SER A 204 -16.30 -2.53 -1.64
C SER A 204 -16.31 -3.48 -2.82
N GLN A 205 -16.05 -4.77 -2.55
CA GLN A 205 -16.03 -5.83 -3.55
C GLN A 205 -16.61 -7.11 -2.97
N LEU A 206 -17.54 -7.73 -3.71
CA LEU A 206 -18.16 -9.00 -3.36
C LEU A 206 -17.31 -10.17 -3.88
N TYR A 207 -16.99 -11.11 -2.99
CA TYR A 207 -16.25 -12.34 -3.29
C TYR A 207 -17.10 -13.58 -3.03
N ARG A 208 -16.99 -14.59 -3.90
CA ARG A 208 -17.58 -15.90 -3.69
C ARG A 208 -16.72 -16.71 -2.74
N VAL A 209 -17.33 -17.30 -1.73
CA VAL A 209 -16.64 -18.13 -0.75
C VAL A 209 -16.91 -19.59 -1.03
N LYS A 210 -15.86 -20.37 -1.21
CA LYS A 210 -15.92 -21.80 -1.52
C LYS A 210 -15.18 -22.61 -0.45
N ASN A 211 -15.53 -23.87 -0.33
CA ASN A 211 -14.68 -24.80 0.40
C ASN A 211 -13.44 -25.11 -0.42
N LEU A 212 -12.33 -25.40 0.25
CA LEU A 212 -11.12 -25.87 -0.40
C LEU A 212 -11.44 -27.12 -1.26
N PRO A 213 -10.88 -27.25 -2.47
CA PRO A 213 -10.94 -28.48 -3.23
C PRO A 213 -10.43 -29.65 -2.42
N ARG A 214 -10.81 -30.87 -2.72
CA ARG A 214 -10.24 -32.05 -2.09
C ARG A 214 -8.81 -32.25 -2.58
N PRO A 215 -7.82 -32.36 -1.68
CA PRO A 215 -6.47 -32.76 -2.06
C PRO A 215 -6.42 -34.25 -2.39
N ASP A 216 -5.38 -34.67 -3.07
CA ASP A 216 -5.05 -36.08 -3.24
C ASP A 216 -4.08 -36.56 -2.15
N ALA A 217 -4.11 -37.86 -1.88
CA ALA A 217 -3.19 -38.49 -0.95
C ALA A 217 -1.93 -38.92 -1.69
N TYR A 218 -0.77 -38.62 -1.11
CA TYR A 218 0.54 -39.00 -1.62
C TYR A 218 1.35 -39.71 -0.53
N PHE A 219 2.25 -40.57 -0.97
CA PHE A 219 3.29 -41.09 -0.07
C PHE A 219 4.47 -40.14 -0.10
N GLU A 220 4.89 -39.63 1.05
CA GLU A 220 6.00 -38.69 1.17
C GLU A 220 7.28 -39.46 1.48
N ILE A 221 8.29 -39.30 0.62
CA ILE A 221 9.61 -39.88 0.78
C ILE A 221 10.62 -38.75 1.02
N ASN A 222 11.30 -38.80 2.18
CA ASN A 222 12.28 -37.78 2.57
C ASN A 222 11.75 -36.33 2.48
N GLY A 223 10.49 -36.11 2.79
CA GLY A 223 9.85 -34.77 2.78
C GLY A 223 9.30 -34.33 1.42
N VAL A 224 9.33 -35.21 0.41
CA VAL A 224 8.81 -34.92 -0.94
C VAL A 224 7.66 -35.87 -1.25
N PRO A 225 6.43 -35.33 -1.51
CA PRO A 225 5.31 -36.15 -2.01
C PRO A 225 5.67 -36.80 -3.36
N THR A 226 5.44 -38.11 -3.48
CA THR A 226 5.71 -38.82 -4.74
C THR A 226 4.41 -39.12 -5.46
N GLU A 227 4.39 -38.92 -6.76
CA GLU A 227 3.31 -39.33 -7.66
C GLU A 227 3.49 -40.77 -8.14
N ASP A 228 4.69 -41.33 -7.95
CA ASP A 228 4.98 -42.72 -8.31
C ASP A 228 4.32 -43.67 -7.31
N THR A 229 3.47 -44.54 -7.83
CA THR A 229 2.81 -45.59 -7.05
C THR A 229 3.71 -46.80 -6.81
N ARG A 230 4.87 -46.88 -7.46
CA ARG A 230 5.87 -47.94 -7.26
C ARG A 230 6.90 -47.49 -6.26
N VAL A 231 6.86 -48.06 -5.08
CA VAL A 231 7.73 -47.67 -3.96
C VAL A 231 8.56 -48.86 -3.53
N PRO A 232 9.89 -48.68 -3.40
CA PRO A 232 10.74 -49.73 -2.80
C PRO A 232 10.27 -50.05 -1.40
N ARG A 233 10.22 -51.36 -1.06
CA ARG A 233 9.79 -51.81 0.27
C ARG A 233 10.57 -51.10 1.41
N ALA A 234 11.88 -50.89 1.21
CA ALA A 234 12.70 -50.21 2.20
C ALA A 234 12.23 -48.78 2.50
N GLN A 235 11.69 -48.06 1.50
CA GLN A 235 11.13 -46.73 1.65
C GLN A 235 9.73 -46.77 2.33
N LEU A 236 8.92 -47.79 1.98
CA LEU A 236 7.59 -47.91 2.55
C LEU A 236 7.61 -48.21 4.05
N ILE A 237 8.61 -48.99 4.51
CA ILE A 237 8.79 -49.33 5.94
C ILE A 237 9.65 -48.31 6.69
N ASN A 238 10.15 -47.28 6.05
CA ASN A 238 10.97 -46.26 6.71
C ASN A 238 10.07 -45.38 7.59
N PRO A 239 10.33 -45.29 8.92
CA PRO A 239 9.48 -44.51 9.82
C PRO A 239 9.52 -42.99 9.61
N LYS A 240 10.44 -42.49 8.80
CA LYS A 240 10.49 -41.05 8.41
C LYS A 240 9.52 -40.69 7.31
N ASN A 241 9.05 -41.69 6.55
CA ASN A 241 8.14 -41.51 5.45
C ASN A 241 6.70 -41.64 5.93
N ARG A 242 5.81 -40.87 5.33
CA ARG A 242 4.43 -40.76 5.80
C ARG A 242 3.45 -40.52 4.63
N ILE A 243 2.18 -40.54 4.97
CA ILE A 243 1.12 -40.18 4.03
C ILE A 243 0.78 -38.69 4.21
N VAL A 244 0.73 -37.96 3.11
CA VAL A 244 0.40 -36.54 3.12
C VAL A 244 -0.76 -36.26 2.17
N ALA A 245 -1.50 -35.21 2.45
CA ALA A 245 -2.52 -34.70 1.56
C ALA A 245 -2.04 -33.40 0.94
N SER A 246 -2.02 -33.34 -0.37
CA SER A 246 -1.49 -32.21 -1.14
C SER A 246 -2.27 -32.00 -2.43
N TYR A 247 -2.12 -30.83 -3.05
CA TYR A 247 -2.60 -30.54 -4.40
C TYR A 247 -1.58 -30.85 -5.49
N GLY A 248 -0.48 -31.51 -5.13
CA GLY A 248 0.65 -31.75 -6.03
C GLY A 248 1.52 -30.52 -6.25
N ALA A 249 2.54 -30.67 -7.11
CA ALA A 249 3.49 -29.62 -7.39
C ALA A 249 2.87 -28.40 -8.14
N ASP A 250 1.86 -28.67 -8.97
CA ASP A 250 1.18 -27.65 -9.79
C ASP A 250 -0.05 -27.05 -9.11
N GLY A 251 -0.28 -27.38 -7.83
CA GLY A 251 -1.44 -26.90 -7.07
C GLY A 251 -1.38 -25.38 -6.83
N LEU A 252 -2.39 -24.66 -7.31
CA LEU A 252 -2.52 -23.21 -7.12
C LEU A 252 -2.74 -22.82 -5.64
N VAL A 253 -3.21 -23.75 -4.82
CA VAL A 253 -3.50 -23.55 -3.41
C VAL A 253 -2.54 -24.37 -2.57
N GLN A 254 -1.88 -23.75 -1.61
CA GLN A 254 -0.95 -24.43 -0.70
C GLN A 254 -1.54 -24.56 0.70
N ALA A 255 -2.68 -25.26 0.80
CA ALA A 255 -3.29 -25.54 2.09
C ALA A 255 -2.65 -26.76 2.74
N LYS A 256 -2.42 -26.67 4.05
CA LYS A 256 -1.92 -27.78 4.86
C LYS A 256 -3.07 -28.63 5.37
N PHE A 257 -2.96 -29.94 5.18
CA PHE A 257 -3.91 -30.93 5.70
C PHE A 257 -3.16 -31.88 6.65
N GLU A 258 -3.85 -32.29 7.68
CA GLU A 258 -3.35 -33.27 8.65
C GLU A 258 -4.06 -34.59 8.43
N ILE A 259 -3.31 -35.67 8.13
CA ILE A 259 -3.88 -37.02 8.01
C ILE A 259 -4.23 -37.52 9.41
N THR A 260 -5.49 -37.80 9.65
CA THR A 260 -5.98 -38.31 10.96
C THR A 260 -6.01 -39.85 11.06
N GLY A 261 -6.04 -40.51 9.90
CA GLY A 261 -5.96 -41.97 9.85
C GLY A 261 -6.30 -42.52 8.46
N PHE A 262 -6.03 -43.80 8.29
CA PHE A 262 -6.28 -44.56 7.06
C PHE A 262 -6.38 -46.05 7.34
N GLN A 263 -6.81 -46.82 6.34
CA GLN A 263 -6.86 -48.26 6.41
C GLN A 263 -5.91 -48.89 5.37
N VAL A 264 -5.05 -49.79 5.81
CA VAL A 264 -4.13 -50.55 4.94
C VAL A 264 -4.81 -51.86 4.54
N LYS A 265 -5.14 -52.03 3.27
CA LYS A 265 -5.65 -53.26 2.72
C LYS A 265 -4.53 -54.04 2.04
N LEU A 266 -4.27 -55.20 2.54
CA LEU A 266 -3.23 -56.11 2.05
C LEU A 266 -3.74 -56.99 0.89
N PRO A 267 -2.87 -57.52 0.00
CA PRO A 267 -3.22 -58.47 -1.04
C PRO A 267 -3.91 -59.76 -0.52
N THR A 268 -3.65 -60.10 0.72
CA THR A 268 -4.29 -61.25 1.40
C THR A 268 -5.74 -61.01 1.78
N GLY A 269 -6.27 -59.81 1.56
CA GLY A 269 -7.62 -59.43 1.96
C GLY A 269 -7.72 -58.83 3.36
N ALA A 270 -6.69 -58.97 4.17
CA ALA A 270 -6.66 -58.39 5.53
C ALA A 270 -6.59 -56.85 5.50
N SER A 271 -7.28 -56.20 6.43
CA SER A 271 -7.31 -54.76 6.58
C SER A 271 -6.82 -54.36 7.97
N ILE A 272 -5.95 -53.36 8.02
CA ILE A 272 -5.38 -52.82 9.25
C ILE A 272 -5.72 -51.33 9.33
N SER A 273 -6.38 -50.90 10.40
CA SER A 273 -6.68 -49.46 10.63
C SER A 273 -5.50 -48.80 11.34
N VAL A 274 -5.05 -47.71 10.80
CA VAL A 274 -3.92 -46.92 11.29
C VAL A 274 -4.41 -45.52 11.67
N LYS A 275 -3.94 -44.99 12.81
CA LYS A 275 -4.18 -43.61 13.25
C LYS A 275 -2.99 -42.73 12.92
N GLY A 276 -3.26 -41.50 12.51
CA GLY A 276 -2.22 -40.54 12.09
C GLY A 276 -1.77 -40.78 10.66
N ASP A 277 -0.59 -40.27 10.32
CA ASP A 277 -0.03 -40.19 8.96
C ASP A 277 1.09 -41.23 8.70
N HIS A 278 1.51 -41.96 9.70
CA HIS A 278 2.55 -43.01 9.62
C HIS A 278 1.98 -44.41 9.79
N PHE A 279 2.61 -45.41 9.18
CA PHE A 279 2.26 -46.80 9.44
C PHE A 279 2.58 -47.21 10.89
N ASP A 280 1.66 -47.86 11.55
CA ASP A 280 1.89 -48.44 12.86
C ASP A 280 2.71 -49.76 12.78
N ASN A 281 3.18 -50.27 13.91
CA ASN A 281 3.99 -51.50 13.95
C ASN A 281 3.27 -52.69 13.30
N LYS A 282 1.94 -52.78 13.44
CA LYS A 282 1.15 -53.92 12.88
C LYS A 282 1.15 -53.83 11.35
N ALA A 283 0.97 -52.63 10.78
CA ALA A 283 1.00 -52.42 9.35
C ALA A 283 2.42 -52.67 8.80
N LEU A 284 3.45 -52.15 9.49
CA LEU A 284 4.85 -52.35 9.10
C LEU A 284 5.23 -53.84 9.05
N ASP A 285 4.86 -54.63 10.09
CA ASP A 285 5.16 -56.04 10.14
C ASP A 285 4.41 -56.88 9.10
N ALA A 286 3.22 -56.43 8.71
CA ALA A 286 2.47 -57.05 7.64
C ALA A 286 3.12 -56.69 6.25
N ILE A 287 3.52 -55.46 6.04
CA ILE A 287 4.18 -54.99 4.79
C ILE A 287 5.54 -55.67 4.58
N LYS A 288 6.32 -55.89 5.66
CA LYS A 288 7.62 -56.62 5.59
C LYS A 288 7.49 -58.04 5.02
N LYS A 289 6.34 -58.67 5.20
CA LYS A 289 6.07 -60.05 4.73
C LYS A 289 5.65 -60.11 3.25
N LEU A 290 5.35 -58.98 2.62
CA LEU A 290 4.92 -58.93 1.25
C LEU A 290 6.08 -59.11 0.27
N LYS A 291 5.79 -59.64 -0.89
CA LYS A 291 6.76 -59.84 -1.98
C LYS A 291 6.73 -58.62 -2.95
N GLN A 292 7.80 -58.46 -3.70
CA GLN A 292 7.88 -57.51 -4.81
C GLN A 292 6.70 -57.77 -5.79
N GLY A 293 6.13 -56.70 -6.35
CA GLY A 293 4.94 -56.74 -7.21
C GLY A 293 3.61 -56.80 -6.46
N ASN A 294 3.63 -56.96 -5.12
CA ASN A 294 2.40 -56.89 -4.33
C ASN A 294 1.94 -55.43 -4.20
N THR A 295 0.63 -55.20 -4.26
CA THR A 295 0.03 -53.86 -4.09
C THR A 295 -0.59 -53.76 -2.69
N VAL A 296 -0.23 -52.71 -1.99
CA VAL A 296 -0.86 -52.29 -0.73
C VAL A 296 -1.80 -51.15 -1.05
N ASN A 297 -3.09 -51.29 -0.74
CA ASN A 297 -4.06 -50.23 -1.00
C ASN A 297 -4.36 -49.48 0.29
N LEU A 298 -4.06 -48.17 0.30
CA LEU A 298 -4.45 -47.28 1.39
C LEU A 298 -5.87 -46.78 1.09
N MET A 299 -6.80 -47.10 1.98
CA MET A 299 -8.22 -46.80 1.82
C MET A 299 -8.74 -45.94 2.99
N TYR A 300 -9.87 -45.30 2.78
CA TYR A 300 -10.53 -44.50 3.82
C TYR A 300 -9.57 -43.49 4.48
N ILE A 301 -8.71 -42.89 3.67
CA ILE A 301 -7.75 -41.90 4.14
C ILE A 301 -8.52 -40.67 4.57
N LYS A 302 -8.38 -40.30 5.83
CA LYS A 302 -9.04 -39.13 6.41
C LYS A 302 -8.02 -38.02 6.65
N ALA A 303 -8.39 -36.82 6.25
CA ALA A 303 -7.57 -35.63 6.45
C ALA A 303 -8.38 -34.49 7.03
N LYS A 304 -7.80 -33.73 7.94
CA LYS A 304 -8.36 -32.52 8.52
C LYS A 304 -7.79 -31.30 7.81
N GLY A 305 -8.66 -30.49 7.26
CA GLY A 305 -8.29 -29.27 6.55
C GLY A 305 -8.06 -28.07 7.47
N PRO A 306 -7.61 -26.93 6.93
CA PRO A 306 -7.43 -25.69 7.68
C PRO A 306 -8.75 -25.08 8.18
N ASP A 307 -9.89 -25.49 7.62
CA ASP A 307 -11.24 -25.16 8.10
C ASP A 307 -11.68 -26.01 9.30
N GLY A 308 -10.82 -26.96 9.75
CA GLY A 308 -11.09 -27.88 10.86
C GLY A 308 -12.00 -29.06 10.52
N LYS A 309 -12.51 -29.15 9.31
CA LYS A 309 -13.39 -30.25 8.87
C LYS A 309 -12.59 -31.47 8.43
N GLU A 310 -13.07 -32.65 8.80
CA GLU A 310 -12.50 -33.91 8.33
C GLU A 310 -13.10 -34.28 6.96
N ILE A 311 -12.22 -34.59 6.02
CA ILE A 311 -12.59 -35.04 4.68
C ILE A 311 -12.00 -36.41 4.38
N GLN A 312 -12.70 -37.21 3.60
CA GLN A 312 -12.18 -38.49 3.11
C GLN A 312 -11.53 -38.30 1.75
N LEU A 313 -10.28 -38.73 1.61
CA LEU A 313 -9.51 -38.68 0.37
C LEU A 313 -9.71 -39.94 -0.48
N ARG A 314 -9.24 -39.87 -1.73
CA ARG A 314 -9.16 -41.04 -2.60
C ARG A 314 -8.15 -42.05 -2.04
N GLY A 315 -8.39 -43.33 -2.33
CA GLY A 315 -7.45 -44.39 -1.97
C GLY A 315 -6.14 -44.23 -2.74
N LEU A 316 -5.04 -44.60 -2.10
CA LEU A 316 -3.70 -44.57 -2.67
C LEU A 316 -3.17 -46.01 -2.82
N PRO A 317 -3.12 -46.59 -4.03
CA PRO A 317 -2.48 -47.86 -4.29
C PRO A 317 -0.96 -47.69 -4.31
N ILE A 318 -0.22 -48.55 -3.64
CA ILE A 318 1.24 -48.57 -3.61
C ILE A 318 1.73 -49.96 -4.01
N GLU A 319 2.43 -50.09 -5.12
CA GLU A 319 3.06 -51.30 -5.58
C GLU A 319 4.49 -51.41 -5.04
N LEU A 320 4.81 -52.55 -4.45
CA LEU A 320 6.14 -52.84 -3.90
C LEU A 320 7.11 -53.16 -5.06
N ASN A 321 8.16 -52.34 -5.17
CA ASN A 321 9.23 -52.53 -6.13
C ASN A 321 10.51 -53.10 -5.48
#